data_5bbdcbbd6ae1a82b7cd70eabafbd8270
#
_entry.id   5bbdcbbd6ae1a82b7cd70eabafbd8270
#
_cell.length_a   1.000
_cell.length_b   1.000
_cell.length_c   1.000
_cell.angle_alpha   90.00
_cell.angle_beta   90.00
_cell.angle_gamma   90.00
#
_symmetry.space_group_name_H-M   'P 1'
#
loop_
_entity.id
_entity.type
_entity.pdbx_description
1 polymer ?
#
loop_
_entity_poly.entity_id
_entity_poly.type
_entity_poly.pdbx_seq_one_letter_code
_entity_poly.pdbx_strand_id
1 'polypeptide(L)'
;YSELDYDRAKEKAETQNRMFEDVNRQRIQCVQVLKKEFGSRFVGGLSDSEESRSLAPELITHDPAIETRGEYLASLKKNYINVLSKGLHGCIGARYGETFAAGRAFMTDPLVYAPAGNPQKDINYLEYTDAYSLAENMNRLITDVDRIHEIENANNEYYNNYVRPDSRILNTLKIAFPEYF
;
A
#
# COMPACT_ATOMS: atom_id res chain seq x y z
N TYR A 1 20.18 34.92 1.65
CA TYR A 1 19.50 33.99 0.73
C TYR A 1 19.67 34.56 -0.66
N SER A 2 20.29 33.82 -1.58
CA SER A 2 20.46 34.25 -2.96
C SER A 2 19.17 34.00 -3.75
N GLU A 3 18.95 34.74 -4.84
CA GLU A 3 17.86 34.55 -5.79
C GLU A 3 17.82 33.09 -6.30
N LEU A 4 18.99 32.49 -6.46
CA LEU A 4 19.17 31.07 -6.81
C LEU A 4 18.62 30.08 -5.77
N ASP A 5 18.71 30.42 -4.46
CA ASP A 5 18.17 29.58 -3.39
C ASP A 5 16.64 29.65 -3.36
N TYR A 6 16.07 30.81 -3.69
CA TYR A 6 14.63 31.01 -3.79
C TYR A 6 14.05 30.22 -4.97
N ASP A 7 14.67 30.30 -6.13
CA ASP A 7 14.20 29.57 -7.34
C ASP A 7 14.25 28.05 -7.15
N ARG A 8 15.33 27.53 -6.55
CA ARG A 8 15.42 26.09 -6.19
C ARG A 8 14.36 25.66 -5.18
N ALA A 9 14.07 26.49 -4.19
CA ALA A 9 13.03 26.19 -3.19
C ALA A 9 11.66 26.18 -3.84
N LYS A 10 11.37 27.10 -4.76
CA LYS A 10 10.13 27.17 -5.51
C LYS A 10 9.93 25.95 -6.43
N GLU A 11 10.94 25.59 -7.21
CA GLU A 11 10.92 24.41 -8.09
C GLU A 11 10.70 23.11 -7.29
N LYS A 12 11.34 22.98 -6.13
CA LYS A 12 11.16 21.85 -5.22
C LYS A 12 9.73 21.79 -4.69
N ALA A 13 9.15 22.91 -4.29
CA ALA A 13 7.77 22.98 -3.82
C ALA A 13 6.77 22.62 -4.94
N GLU A 14 6.96 23.13 -6.14
CA GLU A 14 6.11 22.81 -7.29
C GLU A 14 6.20 21.33 -7.68
N THR A 15 7.39 20.74 -7.62
CA THR A 15 7.59 19.31 -7.87
C THR A 15 6.90 18.47 -6.81
N GLN A 16 7.01 18.85 -5.54
CA GLN A 16 6.36 18.16 -4.45
C GLN A 16 4.82 18.23 -4.56
N ASN A 17 4.27 19.40 -4.91
CA ASN A 17 2.83 19.57 -5.12
C ASN A 17 2.30 18.68 -6.25
N ARG A 18 3.00 18.63 -7.39
CA ARG A 18 2.63 17.72 -8.49
C ARG A 18 2.61 16.25 -8.06
N MET A 19 3.60 15.83 -7.27
CA MET A 19 3.63 14.46 -6.75
C MET A 19 2.45 14.16 -5.80
N PHE A 20 2.05 15.11 -4.97
CA PHE A 20 0.87 14.98 -4.12
C PHE A 20 -0.40 14.82 -4.96
N GLU A 21 -0.59 15.66 -5.97
CA GLU A 21 -1.72 15.61 -6.87
C GLU A 21 -1.80 14.25 -7.61
N ASP A 22 -0.68 13.76 -8.11
CA ASP A 22 -0.64 12.48 -8.83
C ASP A 22 -0.97 11.29 -7.92
N VAL A 23 -0.42 11.25 -6.70
CA VAL A 23 -0.72 10.21 -5.71
C VAL A 23 -2.20 10.24 -5.31
N ASN A 24 -2.75 11.43 -5.08
CA ASN A 24 -4.16 11.57 -4.68
C ASN A 24 -5.10 11.23 -5.83
N ARG A 25 -4.80 11.67 -7.05
CA ARG A 25 -5.55 11.30 -8.25
C ARG A 25 -5.62 9.78 -8.43
N GLN A 26 -4.48 9.10 -8.32
CA GLN A 26 -4.43 7.65 -8.44
C GLN A 26 -5.27 6.96 -7.36
N ARG A 27 -5.17 7.40 -6.08
CA ARG A 27 -5.98 6.86 -4.98
C ARG A 27 -7.46 7.04 -5.21
N ILE A 28 -7.90 8.23 -5.65
CA ILE A 28 -9.29 8.51 -5.99
C ILE A 28 -9.76 7.56 -7.09
N GLN A 29 -9.02 7.42 -8.18
CA GLN A 29 -9.37 6.52 -9.28
C GLN A 29 -9.45 5.06 -8.84
N CYS A 30 -8.54 4.60 -8.01
CA CYS A 30 -8.58 3.24 -7.44
C CYS A 30 -9.84 3.02 -6.58
N VAL A 31 -10.17 3.95 -5.69
CA VAL A 31 -11.37 3.86 -4.85
C VAL A 31 -12.64 3.89 -5.71
N GLN A 32 -12.70 4.77 -6.73
CA GLN A 32 -13.84 4.86 -7.65
C GLN A 32 -14.10 3.55 -8.38
N VAL A 33 -13.04 2.97 -8.97
CA VAL A 33 -13.19 1.73 -9.75
C VAL A 33 -13.57 0.56 -8.84
N LEU A 34 -12.95 0.42 -7.66
CA LEU A 34 -13.26 -0.66 -6.73
C LEU A 34 -14.69 -0.54 -6.18
N LYS A 35 -15.12 0.66 -5.82
CA LYS A 35 -16.49 0.91 -5.36
C LYS A 35 -17.52 0.59 -6.45
N LYS A 36 -17.24 0.98 -7.70
CA LYS A 36 -18.10 0.70 -8.85
C LYS A 36 -18.19 -0.80 -9.17
N GLU A 37 -17.06 -1.49 -9.24
CA GLU A 37 -17.00 -2.89 -9.69
C GLU A 37 -17.43 -3.88 -8.59
N PHE A 38 -17.12 -3.60 -7.32
CA PHE A 38 -17.31 -4.53 -6.22
C PHE A 38 -18.45 -4.16 -5.26
N GLY A 39 -18.96 -2.92 -5.31
CA GLY A 39 -20.11 -2.49 -4.51
C GLY A 39 -19.94 -2.75 -3.02
N SER A 40 -20.85 -3.49 -2.41
CA SER A 40 -20.81 -3.82 -0.98
C SER A 40 -19.71 -4.78 -0.56
N ARG A 41 -19.01 -5.40 -1.51
CA ARG A 41 -17.82 -6.24 -1.23
C ARG A 41 -16.55 -5.41 -1.06
N PHE A 42 -16.57 -4.14 -1.42
CA PHE A 42 -15.46 -3.22 -1.24
C PHE A 42 -15.57 -2.52 0.11
N VAL A 43 -14.55 -2.69 0.95
CA VAL A 43 -14.37 -1.95 2.20
C VAL A 43 -13.26 -0.94 1.99
N GLY A 44 -13.63 0.34 1.91
CA GLY A 44 -12.68 1.40 1.61
C GLY A 44 -13.36 2.71 1.29
N GLY A 45 -12.53 3.74 1.13
CA GLY A 45 -12.98 5.10 0.84
C GLY A 45 -11.86 6.10 1.13
N LEU A 46 -12.21 7.37 1.08
CA LEU A 46 -11.34 8.48 1.46
C LEU A 46 -11.67 8.93 2.87
N SER A 47 -10.64 9.26 3.64
CA SER A 47 -10.83 9.95 4.92
C SER A 47 -11.43 11.34 4.70
N ASP A 48 -12.22 11.83 5.65
CA ASP A 48 -12.79 13.17 5.59
C ASP A 48 -11.69 14.22 5.79
N SER A 49 -11.33 14.91 4.74
CA SER A 49 -10.35 16.00 4.70
C SER A 49 -10.85 17.10 3.77
N GLU A 50 -10.28 18.29 3.89
CA GLU A 50 -10.59 19.41 2.99
C GLU A 50 -10.36 19.03 1.53
N GLU A 51 -9.28 18.33 1.25
CA GLU A 51 -8.93 17.85 -0.08
C GLU A 51 -9.94 16.82 -0.61
N SER A 52 -10.30 15.82 0.20
CA SER A 52 -11.30 14.82 -0.19
C SER A 52 -12.67 15.43 -0.45
N ARG A 53 -13.08 16.41 0.37
CA ARG A 53 -14.32 17.16 0.17
C ARG A 53 -14.32 17.96 -1.13
N SER A 54 -13.16 18.49 -1.53
CA SER A 54 -13.01 19.25 -2.77
C SER A 54 -12.95 18.38 -4.01
N LEU A 55 -12.25 17.24 -3.94
CA LEU A 55 -11.92 16.43 -5.12
C LEU A 55 -12.90 15.28 -5.39
N ALA A 56 -13.41 14.62 -4.35
CA ALA A 56 -14.24 13.43 -4.47
C ALA A 56 -15.10 13.21 -3.21
N PRO A 57 -16.03 14.12 -2.89
CA PRO A 57 -16.85 14.03 -1.67
C PRO A 57 -17.70 12.76 -1.60
N GLU A 58 -18.10 12.20 -2.73
CA GLU A 58 -18.89 10.97 -2.83
C GLU A 58 -18.13 9.69 -2.43
N LEU A 59 -16.80 9.80 -2.29
CA LEU A 59 -15.94 8.69 -1.88
C LEU A 59 -15.54 8.74 -0.40
N ILE A 60 -15.92 9.81 0.30
CA ILE A 60 -15.67 9.93 1.73
C ILE A 60 -16.45 8.84 2.46
N THR A 61 -15.80 8.23 3.42
CA THR A 61 -16.41 7.21 4.27
C THR A 61 -16.13 7.51 5.73
N HIS A 62 -17.10 7.19 6.58
CA HIS A 62 -16.99 7.21 8.04
C HIS A 62 -16.96 5.80 8.62
N ASP A 63 -16.54 4.82 7.81
CA ASP A 63 -16.37 3.44 8.26
C ASP A 63 -15.22 3.37 9.29
N PRO A 64 -15.46 2.87 10.52
CA PRO A 64 -14.42 2.69 11.52
C PRO A 64 -13.20 1.88 11.03
N ALA A 65 -13.41 0.96 10.08
CA ALA A 65 -12.34 0.20 9.43
C ALA A 65 -11.34 1.09 8.66
N ILE A 66 -11.70 2.34 8.38
CA ILE A 66 -10.84 3.33 7.71
C ILE A 66 -10.38 4.40 8.69
N GLU A 67 -11.24 4.84 9.60
CA GLU A 67 -10.98 5.99 10.47
C GLU A 67 -10.19 5.63 11.74
N THR A 68 -10.39 4.43 12.28
CA THR A 68 -9.73 4.05 13.53
C THR A 68 -8.63 3.02 13.32
N ARG A 69 -7.49 3.21 14.00
CA ARG A 69 -6.32 2.33 13.89
C ARG A 69 -6.64 0.87 14.21
N GLY A 70 -7.42 0.62 15.28
CA GLY A 70 -7.75 -0.73 15.73
C GLY A 70 -8.62 -1.47 14.73
N GLU A 71 -9.69 -0.84 14.25
CA GLU A 71 -10.61 -1.43 13.28
C GLU A 71 -9.93 -1.58 11.90
N TYR A 72 -9.09 -0.65 11.50
CA TYR A 72 -8.27 -0.78 10.30
C TYR A 72 -7.40 -2.04 10.35
N LEU A 73 -6.65 -2.27 11.42
CA LEU A 73 -5.81 -3.47 11.57
C LEU A 73 -6.64 -4.77 11.61
N ALA A 74 -7.82 -4.71 12.21
CA ALA A 74 -8.75 -5.83 12.20
C ALA A 74 -9.30 -6.10 10.80
N SER A 75 -9.60 -5.05 10.02
CA SER A 75 -10.11 -5.16 8.65
C SER A 75 -9.08 -5.79 7.72
N LEU A 76 -7.79 -5.45 7.86
CA LEU A 76 -6.72 -6.08 7.07
C LEU A 76 -6.72 -7.60 7.17
N LYS A 77 -7.06 -8.16 8.35
CA LYS A 77 -7.15 -9.60 8.57
C LYS A 77 -8.44 -10.23 8.05
N LYS A 78 -9.53 -9.46 7.99
CA LYS A 78 -10.84 -9.92 7.52
C LYS A 78 -10.95 -9.90 5.99
N ASN A 79 -10.26 -8.98 5.36
CA ASN A 79 -10.29 -8.85 3.90
C ASN A 79 -9.53 -10.00 3.24
N TYR A 80 -10.07 -10.56 2.18
CA TYR A 80 -9.38 -11.57 1.36
C TYR A 80 -8.20 -10.97 0.61
N ILE A 81 -8.40 -9.76 0.06
CA ILE A 81 -7.41 -9.04 -0.73
C ILE A 81 -7.36 -7.61 -0.25
N ASN A 82 -6.18 -7.13 0.06
CA ASN A 82 -5.94 -5.74 0.42
C ASN A 82 -5.34 -4.97 -0.77
N VAL A 83 -5.62 -3.67 -0.85
CA VAL A 83 -5.04 -2.79 -1.88
C VAL A 83 -4.22 -1.71 -1.20
N LEU A 84 -2.98 -1.61 -1.61
CA LEU A 84 -2.04 -0.59 -1.13
C LEU A 84 -1.71 0.37 -2.28
N SER A 85 -1.37 1.58 -1.94
CA SER A 85 -0.81 2.57 -2.86
C SER A 85 0.51 3.10 -2.32
N LYS A 86 1.43 3.42 -3.24
CA LYS A 86 2.70 4.07 -2.88
C LYS A 86 2.46 5.40 -2.17
N GLY A 87 3.43 5.78 -1.36
CA GLY A 87 3.52 7.12 -0.80
C GLY A 87 4.27 8.08 -1.73
N LEU A 88 4.50 9.29 -1.24
CA LEU A 88 5.33 10.29 -1.91
C LEU A 88 6.73 9.71 -2.15
N HIS A 89 7.33 10.08 -3.29
CA HIS A 89 8.63 9.57 -3.73
C HIS A 89 8.69 8.04 -3.87
N GLY A 90 7.54 7.38 -4.06
CA GLY A 90 7.46 5.92 -4.15
C GLY A 90 7.75 5.20 -2.84
N CYS A 91 7.64 5.90 -1.68
CA CYS A 91 7.98 5.29 -0.40
C CYS A 91 7.06 4.13 -0.03
N ILE A 92 7.65 3.14 0.62
CA ILE A 92 6.96 2.01 1.21
C ILE A 92 6.53 2.42 2.62
N GLY A 93 5.25 2.69 2.81
CA GLY A 93 4.70 3.11 4.11
C GLY A 93 4.56 1.96 5.11
N ALA A 94 4.22 2.30 6.36
CA ALA A 94 3.96 1.32 7.42
C ALA A 94 2.88 0.28 7.05
N ARG A 95 1.94 0.66 6.20
CA ARG A 95 0.85 -0.20 5.72
C ARG A 95 1.33 -1.49 5.06
N TYR A 96 2.49 -1.49 4.41
CA TYR A 96 3.07 -2.72 3.85
C TYR A 96 3.44 -3.71 4.95
N GLY A 97 4.14 -3.26 5.98
CA GLY A 97 4.48 -4.10 7.15
C GLY A 97 3.24 -4.65 7.84
N GLU A 98 2.20 -3.84 7.98
CA GLU A 98 0.91 -4.22 8.56
C GLU A 98 0.16 -5.26 7.72
N THR A 99 0.19 -5.11 6.39
CA THR A 99 -0.45 -6.05 5.47
C THR A 99 0.29 -7.39 5.44
N PHE A 100 1.62 -7.40 5.45
CA PHE A 100 2.40 -8.64 5.63
C PHE A 100 2.10 -9.29 6.98
N ALA A 101 1.99 -8.51 8.07
CA ALA A 101 1.61 -9.02 9.40
C ALA A 101 0.18 -9.58 9.45
N ALA A 102 -0.71 -9.10 8.58
CA ALA A 102 -2.05 -9.66 8.43
C ALA A 102 -2.05 -11.01 7.70
N GLY A 103 -0.98 -11.35 6.96
CA GLY A 103 -0.82 -12.59 6.22
C GLY A 103 -1.83 -12.74 5.06
N ARG A 104 -2.32 -11.64 4.49
CA ARG A 104 -3.32 -11.66 3.43
C ARG A 104 -2.73 -11.32 2.07
N ALA A 105 -3.41 -11.76 1.01
CA ALA A 105 -3.08 -11.34 -0.34
C ALA A 105 -3.27 -9.83 -0.50
N PHE A 106 -2.44 -9.20 -1.31
CA PHE A 106 -2.59 -7.78 -1.62
C PHE A 106 -2.09 -7.41 -3.02
N MET A 107 -2.55 -6.25 -3.46
CA MET A 107 -2.12 -5.59 -4.68
C MET A 107 -1.53 -4.24 -4.36
N THR A 108 -0.54 -3.82 -5.13
CA THR A 108 0.15 -2.53 -4.94
C THR A 108 0.64 -1.94 -6.25
N ASP A 109 0.96 -0.66 -6.26
CA ASP A 109 1.81 -0.06 -7.28
C ASP A 109 3.18 -0.76 -7.33
N PRO A 110 3.90 -0.67 -8.48
CA PRO A 110 5.27 -1.14 -8.57
C PRO A 110 6.14 -0.57 -7.45
N LEU A 111 6.88 -1.44 -6.75
CA LEU A 111 7.78 -1.02 -5.68
C LEU A 111 9.01 -0.35 -6.26
N VAL A 112 9.28 0.88 -5.84
CA VAL A 112 10.48 1.65 -6.24
C VAL A 112 11.69 1.26 -5.40
N TYR A 113 11.46 0.89 -4.14
CA TYR A 113 12.51 0.48 -3.21
C TYR A 113 12.34 -1.00 -2.86
N ALA A 114 13.45 -1.71 -2.78
CA ALA A 114 13.46 -3.11 -2.35
C ALA A 114 13.40 -3.19 -0.82
N PRO A 115 12.33 -3.69 -0.21
CA PRO A 115 12.29 -3.99 1.22
C PRO A 115 13.28 -5.12 1.57
N ALA A 116 13.68 -5.18 2.84
CA ALA A 116 14.53 -6.27 3.33
C ALA A 116 13.90 -7.64 2.99
N GLY A 117 14.71 -8.57 2.49
CA GLY A 117 14.23 -9.89 2.04
C GLY A 117 13.61 -9.90 0.65
N ASN A 118 13.50 -8.73 0.00
CA ASN A 118 13.09 -8.57 -1.39
C ASN A 118 11.82 -9.36 -1.77
N PRO A 119 10.63 -8.99 -1.25
CA PRO A 119 9.38 -9.66 -1.62
C PRO A 119 9.17 -9.57 -3.12
N GLN A 120 8.74 -10.66 -3.72
CA GLN A 120 8.66 -10.80 -5.16
C GLN A 120 7.26 -10.53 -5.68
N LYS A 121 7.20 -9.76 -6.76
CA LYS A 121 6.00 -9.67 -7.60
C LYS A 121 5.54 -11.06 -8.03
N ASP A 122 4.25 -11.24 -8.13
CA ASP A 122 3.58 -12.49 -8.50
C ASP A 122 3.83 -13.67 -7.55
N ILE A 123 4.54 -13.46 -6.42
CA ILE A 123 4.70 -14.41 -5.33
C ILE A 123 4.07 -13.86 -4.05
N ASN A 124 4.52 -12.68 -3.63
CA ASN A 124 4.05 -12.03 -2.39
C ASN A 124 2.91 -11.04 -2.63
N TYR A 125 2.84 -10.45 -3.83
CA TYR A 125 1.84 -9.45 -4.19
C TYR A 125 1.63 -9.40 -5.71
N LEU A 126 0.50 -8.84 -6.13
CA LEU A 126 0.28 -8.48 -7.52
C LEU A 126 0.46 -6.97 -7.71
N GLU A 127 0.91 -6.57 -8.88
CA GLU A 127 1.05 -5.16 -9.22
C GLU A 127 -0.11 -4.66 -10.09
N TYR A 128 -0.43 -3.38 -9.89
CA TYR A 128 -1.28 -2.62 -10.80
C TYR A 128 -0.59 -1.29 -11.14
N THR A 129 -0.81 -0.78 -12.33
CA THR A 129 -0.21 0.49 -12.79
C THR A 129 -1.23 1.63 -12.82
N ASP A 130 -2.51 1.29 -12.86
CA ASP A 130 -3.64 2.21 -12.92
C ASP A 130 -4.92 1.54 -12.39
N ALA A 131 -6.00 2.32 -12.30
CA ALA A 131 -7.28 1.83 -11.79
C ALA A 131 -7.90 0.72 -12.68
N TYR A 132 -7.64 0.72 -13.98
CA TYR A 132 -8.15 -0.31 -14.89
C TYR A 132 -7.45 -1.66 -14.64
N SER A 133 -6.13 -1.67 -14.64
CA SER A 133 -5.33 -2.86 -14.34
C SER A 133 -5.59 -3.40 -12.93
N LEU A 134 -5.88 -2.50 -11.95
CA LEU A 134 -6.31 -2.89 -10.62
C LEU A 134 -7.61 -3.69 -10.67
N ALA A 135 -8.64 -3.17 -11.34
CA ALA A 135 -9.94 -3.84 -11.44
C ALA A 135 -9.83 -5.18 -12.17
N GLU A 136 -9.08 -5.24 -13.26
CA GLU A 136 -8.84 -6.46 -14.03
C GLU A 136 -8.13 -7.53 -13.18
N ASN A 137 -7.03 -7.16 -12.52
CA ASN A 137 -6.28 -8.07 -11.67
C ASN A 137 -7.12 -8.54 -10.47
N MET A 138 -7.93 -7.63 -9.88
CA MET A 138 -8.84 -7.98 -8.78
C MET A 138 -9.90 -8.98 -9.23
N ASN A 139 -10.53 -8.77 -10.39
CA ASN A 139 -11.53 -9.70 -10.92
C ASN A 139 -10.95 -11.08 -11.20
N ARG A 140 -9.70 -11.18 -11.64
CA ARG A 140 -9.01 -12.46 -11.82
C ARG A 140 -8.70 -13.12 -10.48
N LEU A 141 -8.10 -12.37 -9.56
CA LEU A 141 -7.64 -12.93 -8.29
C LEU A 141 -8.79 -13.37 -7.39
N ILE A 142 -9.90 -12.62 -7.33
CA ILE A 142 -11.03 -12.95 -6.44
C ILE A 142 -11.72 -14.28 -6.81
N THR A 143 -11.52 -14.76 -8.03
CA THR A 143 -12.04 -16.05 -8.50
C THR A 143 -11.04 -17.20 -8.39
N ASP A 144 -9.79 -16.90 -8.05
CA ASP A 144 -8.70 -17.87 -7.92
C ASP A 144 -8.29 -18.03 -6.46
N VAL A 145 -9.04 -18.83 -5.72
CA VAL A 145 -8.86 -19.05 -4.28
C VAL A 145 -7.52 -19.71 -3.98
N ASP A 146 -7.08 -20.63 -4.83
CA ASP A 146 -5.78 -21.31 -4.67
C ASP A 146 -4.64 -20.29 -4.78
N ARG A 147 -4.74 -19.38 -5.73
CA ARG A 147 -3.77 -18.30 -5.90
C ARG A 147 -3.74 -17.34 -4.72
N ILE A 148 -4.89 -17.01 -4.15
CA ILE A 148 -4.97 -16.21 -2.92
C ILE A 148 -4.19 -16.91 -1.80
N HIS A 149 -4.40 -18.20 -1.58
CA HIS A 149 -3.73 -18.97 -0.54
C HIS A 149 -2.21 -19.10 -0.77
N GLU A 150 -1.78 -19.25 -2.02
CA GLU A 150 -0.34 -19.24 -2.34
C GLU A 150 0.32 -17.92 -1.90
N ILE A 151 -0.30 -16.78 -2.24
CA ILE A 151 0.20 -15.46 -1.84
C ILE A 151 0.17 -15.29 -0.30
N GLU A 152 -0.91 -15.71 0.36
CA GLU A 152 -1.03 -15.65 1.81
C GLU A 152 0.08 -16.46 2.51
N ASN A 153 0.37 -17.67 2.03
CA ASN A 153 1.44 -18.51 2.56
C ASN A 153 2.81 -17.85 2.36
N ALA A 154 3.10 -17.35 1.16
CA ALA A 154 4.34 -16.63 0.88
C ALA A 154 4.48 -15.36 1.75
N ASN A 155 3.39 -14.66 2.03
CA ASN A 155 3.37 -13.47 2.88
C ASN A 155 3.60 -13.81 4.35
N ASN A 156 3.03 -14.90 4.86
CA ASN A 156 3.28 -15.38 6.21
C ASN A 156 4.76 -15.78 6.39
N GLU A 157 5.35 -16.48 5.43
CA GLU A 157 6.76 -16.83 5.44
C GLU A 157 7.64 -15.56 5.39
N TYR A 158 7.36 -14.65 4.48
CA TYR A 158 8.10 -13.38 4.35
C TYR A 158 8.01 -12.55 5.65
N TYR A 159 6.82 -12.43 6.24
CA TYR A 159 6.64 -11.73 7.51
C TYR A 159 7.53 -12.32 8.61
N ASN A 160 7.48 -13.63 8.78
CA ASN A 160 8.24 -14.32 9.82
C ASN A 160 9.76 -14.18 9.65
N ASN A 161 10.25 -14.14 8.41
CA ASN A 161 11.66 -14.10 8.12
C ASN A 161 12.24 -12.68 8.08
N TYR A 162 11.45 -11.66 7.67
CA TYR A 162 12.00 -10.34 7.37
C TYR A 162 11.27 -9.15 7.99
N VAL A 163 9.98 -9.26 8.31
CA VAL A 163 9.16 -8.12 8.77
C VAL A 163 8.93 -8.15 10.27
N ARG A 164 8.75 -9.34 10.85
CA ARG A 164 8.56 -9.53 12.29
C ARG A 164 9.71 -8.86 13.05
N PRO A 165 9.42 -8.06 14.11
CA PRO A 165 10.42 -7.19 14.75
C PRO A 165 11.69 -7.91 15.21
N ASP A 166 11.55 -9.09 15.82
CA ASP A 166 12.69 -9.90 16.30
C ASP A 166 13.55 -10.42 15.13
N SER A 167 12.92 -10.95 14.07
CA SER A 167 13.61 -11.41 12.86
C SER A 167 14.31 -10.25 12.15
N ARG A 168 13.67 -9.09 12.08
CA ARG A 168 14.27 -7.89 11.48
C ARG A 168 15.50 -7.43 12.25
N ILE A 169 15.43 -7.39 13.58
CA ILE A 169 16.57 -7.03 14.41
C ILE A 169 17.70 -8.05 14.24
N LEU A 170 17.39 -9.36 14.31
CA LEU A 170 18.36 -10.43 14.12
C LEU A 170 19.06 -10.34 12.76
N ASN A 171 18.30 -10.14 11.67
CA ASN A 171 18.87 -10.00 10.34
C ASN A 171 19.78 -8.76 10.22
N THR A 172 19.39 -7.65 10.86
CA THR A 172 20.23 -6.45 10.91
C THR A 172 21.54 -6.70 11.65
N LEU A 173 21.48 -7.40 12.79
CA LEU A 173 22.67 -7.75 13.56
C LEU A 173 23.60 -8.69 12.79
N LYS A 174 23.06 -9.68 12.08
CA LYS A 174 23.84 -10.59 11.21
C LYS A 174 24.60 -9.86 10.11
N ILE A 175 23.98 -8.80 9.55
CA ILE A 175 24.64 -7.98 8.53
C ILE A 175 25.71 -7.07 9.15
N ALA A 176 25.42 -6.47 10.31
CA ALA A 176 26.32 -5.52 10.96
C ALA A 176 27.52 -6.20 11.64
N PHE A 177 27.33 -7.43 12.12
CA PHE A 177 28.30 -8.16 12.94
C PHE A 177 28.36 -9.64 12.52
N PRO A 178 28.74 -9.95 11.27
CA PRO A 178 28.70 -11.32 10.73
C PRO A 178 29.58 -12.30 11.49
N GLU A 179 30.63 -11.81 12.20
CA GLU A 179 31.56 -12.62 13.00
C GLU A 179 30.94 -13.25 14.26
N TYR A 180 29.73 -12.81 14.65
CA TYR A 180 29.03 -13.35 15.83
C TYR A 180 27.91 -14.32 15.50
N PHE A 181 27.63 -14.57 14.22
CA PHE A 181 26.56 -15.44 13.70
C PHE A 181 27.06 -16.39 12.62
#